data_fba58c1cbc253c8e3ee0ce590ac9d9cf
#
_entry.id   fba58c1cbc253c8e3ee0ce590ac9d9cf
#
_cell.length_a   1.000
_cell.length_b   1.000
_cell.length_c   1.000
_cell.angle_alpha   90.00
_cell.angle_beta   90.00
_cell.angle_gamma   90.00
#
_symmetry.space_group_name_H-M   'P 1'
#
loop_
_entity.id
_entity.type
_entity.pdbx_description
1 polymer ?
#
loop_
_entity_poly.entity_id
_entity_poly.type
_entity_poly.pdbx_seq_one_letter_code
_entity_poly.pdbx_strand_id
1 'polypeptide(L)'
;ITDLGRLILARVEEFGPISFADYMAQCLYHPELGYYARPGKPTVSKNGDFITSVSVGSVFGKLLAHRLYKFWCANGSPKTFTILEPGAHDGSLCLDILEAISNLSPEFRSAVDYLVHEPLSVRRKSLQAKLQGKACVIATPDDCHAKIGALIANEILDALPVPLYFRSNGQWHEILVTSNAGSLDWDSRPAKPDLPTNLPEGYVTEGPPELSSFMTPPARMLENALFIWIDYGLDEEALYHPARTAGTLRCYFKHKTCAHPLENPGEQDLTADVNFTAVEKIASSLGFQIHPAMNQSRYLTYCGKEWLLSNPSPKEISQFQTLIHPTQFGGRFYALEMTKGNVDPASLI
;
A
#
# COMPACT_ATOMS: atom_id res chain seq x y z
N ILE A 1 21.05 -11.15 17.41
CA ILE A 1 19.70 -11.51 16.91
C ILE A 1 18.65 -10.74 17.70
N THR A 2 17.61 -10.19 17.05
CA THR A 2 16.52 -9.44 17.67
C THR A 2 15.60 -10.36 18.49
N ASP A 3 14.71 -9.78 19.32
CA ASP A 3 13.70 -10.56 20.06
C ASP A 3 12.78 -11.33 19.10
N LEU A 4 12.30 -10.70 18.04
CA LEU A 4 11.52 -11.38 17.01
C LEU A 4 12.33 -12.45 16.28
N GLY A 5 13.60 -12.17 15.99
CA GLY A 5 14.50 -13.15 15.38
C GLY A 5 14.64 -14.42 16.22
N ARG A 6 14.70 -14.28 17.55
CA ARG A 6 14.73 -15.45 18.47
C ARG A 6 13.42 -16.26 18.43
N LEU A 7 12.27 -15.58 18.35
CA LEU A 7 10.97 -16.26 18.22
C LEU A 7 10.84 -17.00 16.89
N ILE A 8 11.25 -16.37 15.78
CA ILE A 8 11.21 -17.02 14.47
C ILE A 8 12.18 -18.20 14.43
N LEU A 9 13.39 -18.04 14.99
CA LEU A 9 14.38 -19.11 15.06
C LEU A 9 13.84 -20.34 15.82
N ALA A 10 13.29 -20.14 17.03
CA ALA A 10 12.71 -21.21 17.81
C ALA A 10 11.55 -21.92 17.04
N ARG A 11 10.70 -21.14 16.35
CA ARG A 11 9.62 -21.69 15.53
C ARG A 11 10.13 -22.58 14.40
N VAL A 12 11.14 -22.13 13.64
CA VAL A 12 11.67 -22.91 12.51
C VAL A 12 12.46 -24.12 12.98
N GLU A 13 13.08 -24.09 14.16
CA GLU A 13 13.73 -25.24 14.79
C GLU A 13 12.73 -26.30 15.26
N GLU A 14 11.56 -25.88 15.74
CA GLU A 14 10.53 -26.81 16.25
C GLU A 14 9.63 -27.35 15.13
N PHE A 15 9.21 -26.50 14.19
CA PHE A 15 8.17 -26.84 13.19
C PHE A 15 8.68 -26.92 11.74
N GLY A 16 9.97 -26.67 11.52
CA GLY A 16 10.58 -26.66 10.20
C GLY A 16 10.49 -25.30 9.47
N PRO A 17 11.05 -25.24 8.25
CA PRO A 17 11.15 -24.02 7.45
C PRO A 17 9.79 -23.35 7.19
N ILE A 18 9.76 -22.03 7.14
CA ILE A 18 8.58 -21.23 6.80
C ILE A 18 8.77 -20.52 5.44
N SER A 19 7.67 -20.15 4.77
CA SER A 19 7.75 -19.35 3.55
C SER A 19 8.36 -17.97 3.83
N PHE A 20 8.95 -17.34 2.80
CA PHE A 20 9.40 -15.95 2.96
C PHE A 20 8.22 -15.00 3.21
N ALA A 21 7.05 -15.27 2.65
CA ALA A 21 5.84 -14.50 2.94
C ALA A 21 5.46 -14.54 4.43
N ASP A 22 5.48 -15.74 5.07
CA ASP A 22 5.24 -15.86 6.51
C ASP A 22 6.30 -15.14 7.34
N TYR A 23 7.56 -15.23 6.92
CA TYR A 23 8.66 -14.50 7.54
C TYR A 23 8.46 -12.98 7.45
N MET A 24 8.16 -12.46 6.26
CA MET A 24 7.89 -11.03 6.02
C MET A 24 6.68 -10.56 6.84
N ALA A 25 5.60 -11.37 6.89
CA ALA A 25 4.43 -11.09 7.73
C ALA A 25 4.81 -10.94 9.21
N GLN A 26 5.64 -11.84 9.74
CA GLN A 26 6.13 -11.73 11.12
C GLN A 26 6.99 -10.47 11.31
N CYS A 27 7.93 -10.22 10.39
CA CYS A 27 8.82 -9.06 10.48
C CYS A 27 8.08 -7.73 10.47
N LEU A 28 7.04 -7.59 9.65
CA LEU A 28 6.31 -6.33 9.51
C LEU A 28 5.16 -6.20 10.52
N TYR A 29 4.40 -7.27 10.75
CA TYR A 29 3.07 -7.21 11.38
C TYR A 29 2.93 -7.99 12.68
N HIS A 30 4.03 -8.58 13.23
CA HIS A 30 3.92 -9.20 14.56
C HIS A 30 3.37 -8.19 15.57
N PRO A 31 2.32 -8.52 16.37
CA PRO A 31 1.55 -7.55 17.16
C PRO A 31 2.36 -6.67 18.12
N GLU A 32 3.51 -7.15 18.59
CA GLU A 32 4.35 -6.46 19.57
C GLU A 32 5.75 -6.15 19.04
N LEU A 33 6.32 -7.04 18.22
CA LEU A 33 7.72 -6.99 17.81
C LEU A 33 7.91 -6.66 16.33
N GLY A 34 6.81 -6.59 15.55
CA GLY A 34 6.84 -6.26 14.13
C GLY A 34 7.22 -4.79 13.90
N TYR A 35 7.81 -4.53 12.74
CA TYR A 35 8.28 -3.20 12.35
C TYR A 35 7.19 -2.13 12.50
N TYR A 36 5.96 -2.41 12.06
CA TYR A 36 4.83 -1.49 12.18
C TYR A 36 4.17 -1.47 13.56
N ALA A 37 4.41 -2.43 14.44
CA ALA A 37 3.82 -2.47 15.77
C ALA A 37 4.55 -1.60 16.81
N ARG A 38 5.75 -1.10 16.51
CA ARG A 38 6.62 -0.41 17.49
C ARG A 38 6.05 0.93 17.91
N PRO A 39 5.81 1.15 19.21
CA PRO A 39 5.37 2.44 19.72
C PRO A 39 6.49 3.49 19.65
N GLY A 40 6.16 4.70 19.23
CA GLY A 40 7.02 5.88 19.38
C GLY A 40 8.19 6.01 18.38
N LYS A 41 8.39 5.08 17.44
CA LYS A 41 9.31 5.31 16.33
C LYS A 41 8.54 5.81 15.12
N PRO A 42 8.85 6.99 14.58
CA PRO A 42 8.30 7.41 13.30
C PRO A 42 8.89 6.50 12.22
N THR A 43 8.07 5.61 11.65
CA THR A 43 8.46 4.79 10.50
C THR A 43 8.49 5.63 9.23
N VAL A 44 7.60 6.62 9.13
CA VAL A 44 7.46 7.54 7.99
C VAL A 44 7.47 8.97 8.50
N SER A 45 8.48 9.77 8.18
CA SER A 45 8.55 11.23 8.38
C SER A 45 9.91 11.75 7.91
N LYS A 46 10.15 13.07 7.95
CA LYS A 46 11.52 13.64 7.75
C LYS A 46 12.56 13.07 8.73
N ASN A 47 12.12 12.49 9.85
CA ASN A 47 12.95 11.82 10.86
C ASN A 47 12.70 10.30 10.91
N GLY A 48 11.88 9.74 10.01
CA GLY A 48 11.58 8.32 9.86
C GLY A 48 12.40 7.69 8.74
N ASP A 49 12.32 6.38 8.55
CA ASP A 49 13.11 5.63 7.58
C ASP A 49 12.77 6.00 6.11
N PHE A 50 11.59 6.63 5.86
CA PHE A 50 11.10 6.98 4.53
C PHE A 50 10.50 8.38 4.44
N ILE A 51 10.64 8.96 3.24
CA ILE A 51 9.89 10.12 2.78
C ILE A 51 8.79 9.60 1.85
N THR A 52 7.53 9.81 2.21
CA THR A 52 6.35 9.43 1.42
C THR A 52 5.69 10.66 0.81
N SER A 53 4.77 10.45 -0.15
CA SER A 53 3.96 11.53 -0.71
C SER A 53 3.22 12.34 0.37
N VAL A 54 2.76 11.68 1.43
CA VAL A 54 2.09 12.32 2.58
C VAL A 54 3.05 13.22 3.37
N SER A 55 4.32 12.84 3.51
CA SER A 55 5.31 13.60 4.28
C SER A 55 5.80 14.89 3.60
N VAL A 56 5.51 15.07 2.30
CA VAL A 56 5.82 16.32 1.57
C VAL A 56 4.98 17.48 2.09
N GLY A 57 3.73 17.20 2.50
CA GLY A 57 2.81 18.16 3.08
C GLY A 57 1.37 17.94 2.63
N SER A 58 0.47 18.84 3.04
CA SER A 58 -0.98 18.66 2.87
C SER A 58 -1.50 18.68 1.42
N VAL A 59 -0.68 19.07 0.45
CA VAL A 59 -1.11 19.18 -0.96
C VAL A 59 -1.52 17.82 -1.52
N PHE A 60 -0.84 16.73 -1.16
CA PHE A 60 -1.23 15.39 -1.61
C PHE A 60 -2.67 15.05 -1.22
N GLY A 61 -3.03 15.22 0.06
CA GLY A 61 -4.39 15.02 0.54
C GLY A 61 -5.41 15.98 -0.10
N LYS A 62 -5.02 17.25 -0.34
CA LYS A 62 -5.88 18.23 -1.06
C LYS A 62 -6.23 17.76 -2.47
N LEU A 63 -5.25 17.26 -3.22
CA LEU A 63 -5.49 16.80 -4.60
C LEU A 63 -6.40 15.56 -4.63
N LEU A 64 -6.20 14.62 -3.70
CA LEU A 64 -7.10 13.47 -3.54
C LEU A 64 -8.51 13.91 -3.13
N ALA A 65 -8.65 14.90 -2.25
CA ALA A 65 -9.96 15.46 -1.88
C ALA A 65 -10.71 16.06 -3.08
N HIS A 66 -10.02 16.75 -3.99
CA HIS A 66 -10.60 17.23 -5.25
C HIS A 66 -11.09 16.07 -6.13
N ARG A 67 -10.32 14.97 -6.20
CA ARG A 67 -10.71 13.77 -6.94
C ARG A 67 -11.98 13.13 -6.35
N LEU A 68 -12.03 12.99 -5.04
CA LEU A 68 -13.20 12.45 -4.33
C LEU A 68 -14.43 13.34 -4.49
N TYR A 69 -14.26 14.64 -4.41
CA TYR A 69 -15.34 15.62 -4.60
C TYR A 69 -15.94 15.51 -6.00
N LYS A 70 -15.12 15.41 -7.05
CA LYS A 70 -15.60 15.18 -8.41
C LYS A 70 -16.40 13.89 -8.54
N PHE A 71 -15.91 12.80 -7.93
CA PHE A 71 -16.62 11.52 -7.93
C PHE A 71 -17.97 11.64 -7.22
N TRP A 72 -18.00 12.27 -6.05
CA TRP A 72 -19.22 12.49 -5.29
C TRP A 72 -20.24 13.34 -6.06
N CYS A 73 -19.83 14.45 -6.66
CA CYS A 73 -20.70 15.31 -7.47
C CYS A 73 -21.29 14.56 -8.67
N ALA A 74 -20.46 13.87 -9.44
CA ALA A 74 -20.89 13.14 -10.63
C ALA A 74 -21.90 12.02 -10.30
N ASN A 75 -21.82 11.45 -9.09
CA ASN A 75 -22.74 10.41 -8.63
C ASN A 75 -23.97 10.97 -7.87
N GLY A 76 -24.36 12.23 -8.14
CA GLY A 76 -25.58 12.83 -7.62
C GLY A 76 -25.49 13.37 -6.21
N SER A 77 -24.31 13.65 -5.72
CA SER A 77 -24.07 14.24 -4.38
C SER A 77 -24.82 13.52 -3.25
N PRO A 78 -24.59 12.23 -3.05
CA PRO A 78 -25.30 11.43 -2.06
C PRO A 78 -25.13 11.98 -0.64
N LYS A 79 -26.18 11.85 0.20
CA LYS A 79 -26.18 12.34 1.59
C LYS A 79 -25.20 11.59 2.50
N THR A 80 -24.80 10.38 2.12
CA THR A 80 -23.79 9.58 2.81
C THR A 80 -22.77 9.10 1.80
N PHE A 81 -21.49 9.29 2.08
CA PHE A 81 -20.37 8.91 1.26
C PHE A 81 -19.24 8.39 2.16
N THR A 82 -18.90 7.12 2.02
CA THR A 82 -17.88 6.52 2.87
C THR A 82 -16.52 6.58 2.21
N ILE A 83 -15.50 7.06 2.95
CA ILE A 83 -14.10 6.97 2.54
C ILE A 83 -13.43 5.94 3.42
N LEU A 84 -12.78 4.96 2.82
CA LEU A 84 -11.97 3.95 3.51
C LEU A 84 -10.49 4.19 3.21
N GLU A 85 -9.68 4.37 4.24
CA GLU A 85 -8.22 4.44 4.16
C GLU A 85 -7.61 3.27 4.93
N PRO A 86 -7.08 2.24 4.25
CA PRO A 86 -6.30 1.20 4.92
C PRO A 86 -4.90 1.71 5.25
N GLY A 87 -4.38 1.35 6.43
CA GLY A 87 -3.00 1.64 6.82
C GLY A 87 -2.64 3.12 6.91
N ALA A 88 -3.52 3.96 7.49
CA ALA A 88 -3.36 5.42 7.56
C ALA A 88 -2.10 5.90 8.33
N HIS A 89 -1.21 5.01 8.69
CA HIS A 89 0.03 5.26 9.42
C HIS A 89 -0.18 6.14 10.66
N ASP A 90 0.06 7.45 10.55
CA ASP A 90 -0.13 8.42 11.65
C ASP A 90 -1.41 9.26 11.49
N GLY A 91 -2.25 8.97 10.49
CA GLY A 91 -3.51 9.65 10.21
C GLY A 91 -3.37 11.03 9.55
N SER A 92 -2.18 11.41 9.10
CA SER A 92 -1.96 12.71 8.48
C SER A 92 -2.72 12.85 7.16
N LEU A 93 -2.75 11.82 6.30
CA LEU A 93 -3.49 11.84 5.04
C LEU A 93 -4.99 12.02 5.28
N CYS A 94 -5.57 11.25 6.21
CA CYS A 94 -6.96 11.41 6.65
C CYS A 94 -7.29 12.86 7.03
N LEU A 95 -6.45 13.48 7.87
CA LEU A 95 -6.66 14.84 8.34
C LEU A 95 -6.55 15.87 7.20
N ASP A 96 -5.57 15.73 6.32
CA ASP A 96 -5.38 16.61 5.16
C ASP A 96 -6.55 16.52 4.19
N ILE A 97 -7.07 15.31 3.93
CA ILE A 97 -8.26 15.10 3.09
C ILE A 97 -9.49 15.72 3.72
N LEU A 98 -9.74 15.47 5.01
CA LEU A 98 -10.90 16.01 5.71
C LEU A 98 -10.89 17.54 5.79
N GLU A 99 -9.74 18.16 6.01
CA GLU A 99 -9.57 19.61 5.97
C GLU A 99 -9.84 20.16 4.57
N ALA A 100 -9.29 19.53 3.54
CA ALA A 100 -9.52 19.94 2.15
C ALA A 100 -10.99 19.81 1.75
N ILE A 101 -11.66 18.70 2.10
CA ILE A 101 -13.10 18.51 1.85
C ILE A 101 -13.92 19.61 2.53
N SER A 102 -13.59 19.98 3.77
CA SER A 102 -14.29 21.05 4.51
C SER A 102 -14.18 22.39 3.80
N ASN A 103 -13.06 22.67 3.15
CA ASN A 103 -12.81 23.88 2.39
C ASN A 103 -13.44 23.86 0.98
N LEU A 104 -13.65 22.67 0.41
CA LEU A 104 -14.26 22.50 -0.92
C LEU A 104 -15.78 22.64 -0.87
N SER A 105 -16.46 21.95 0.05
CA SER A 105 -17.90 21.95 0.18
C SER A 105 -18.34 21.50 1.58
N PRO A 106 -19.07 22.35 2.33
CA PRO A 106 -19.70 21.96 3.58
C PRO A 106 -20.68 20.78 3.41
N GLU A 107 -21.39 20.71 2.29
CA GLU A 107 -22.34 19.64 1.98
C GLU A 107 -21.59 18.30 1.82
N PHE A 108 -20.49 18.30 1.07
CA PHE A 108 -19.66 17.09 0.92
C PHE A 108 -19.07 16.70 2.28
N ARG A 109 -18.56 17.67 3.06
CA ARG A 109 -18.04 17.37 4.40
C ARG A 109 -19.08 16.72 5.30
N SER A 110 -20.33 17.18 5.23
CA SER A 110 -21.43 16.62 6.01
C SER A 110 -21.86 15.22 5.54
N ALA A 111 -21.61 14.89 4.27
CA ALA A 111 -21.91 13.58 3.70
C ALA A 111 -20.83 12.53 4.00
N VAL A 112 -19.61 12.96 4.33
CA VAL A 112 -18.45 12.04 4.45
C VAL A 112 -18.42 11.35 5.80
N ASP A 113 -18.44 10.02 5.75
CA ASP A 113 -18.06 9.11 6.82
C ASP A 113 -16.64 8.57 6.51
N TYR A 114 -15.63 9.00 7.26
CA TYR A 114 -14.25 8.60 7.04
C TYR A 114 -13.88 7.44 7.97
N LEU A 115 -13.48 6.32 7.38
CA LEU A 115 -13.06 5.11 8.08
C LEU A 115 -11.56 4.88 7.84
N VAL A 116 -10.84 4.67 8.92
CA VAL A 116 -9.43 4.25 8.89
C VAL A 116 -9.36 2.78 9.28
N HIS A 117 -8.91 1.93 8.37
CA HIS A 117 -8.70 0.51 8.66
C HIS A 117 -7.26 0.28 9.13
N GLU A 118 -7.11 -0.18 10.37
CA GLU A 118 -5.82 -0.51 10.99
C GLU A 118 -5.93 -1.83 11.77
N PRO A 119 -5.31 -2.92 11.32
CA PRO A 119 -5.41 -4.22 11.99
C PRO A 119 -4.63 -4.29 13.30
N LEU A 120 -3.56 -3.50 13.47
CA LEU A 120 -2.73 -3.52 14.68
C LEU A 120 -3.34 -2.73 15.82
N SER A 121 -3.69 -3.40 16.92
CA SER A 121 -4.39 -2.79 18.05
C SER A 121 -3.63 -1.61 18.69
N VAL A 122 -2.31 -1.69 18.74
CA VAL A 122 -1.46 -0.61 19.30
C VAL A 122 -1.53 0.64 18.43
N ARG A 123 -1.57 0.49 17.11
CA ARG A 123 -1.71 1.60 16.16
C ARG A 123 -3.12 2.18 16.16
N ARG A 124 -4.16 1.32 16.25
CA ARG A 124 -5.55 1.80 16.38
C ARG A 124 -5.71 2.77 17.55
N LYS A 125 -5.16 2.45 18.73
CA LYS A 125 -5.21 3.33 19.91
C LYS A 125 -4.55 4.69 19.64
N SER A 126 -3.39 4.69 18.99
CA SER A 126 -2.68 5.91 18.62
C SER A 126 -3.47 6.76 17.62
N LEU A 127 -4.03 6.13 16.58
CA LEU A 127 -4.86 6.79 15.57
C LEU A 127 -6.15 7.35 16.18
N GLN A 128 -6.85 6.61 17.03
CA GLN A 128 -8.04 7.10 17.74
C GLN A 128 -7.73 8.36 18.56
N ALA A 129 -6.62 8.38 19.27
CA ALA A 129 -6.18 9.55 20.04
C ALA A 129 -5.86 10.74 19.12
N LYS A 130 -5.20 10.52 17.98
CA LYS A 130 -4.82 11.59 17.05
C LYS A 130 -6.00 12.14 16.25
N LEU A 131 -6.88 11.29 15.79
CA LEU A 131 -8.02 11.68 14.96
C LEU A 131 -9.17 12.31 15.74
N GLN A 132 -9.22 12.11 17.07
CA GLN A 132 -10.16 12.79 17.99
C GLN A 132 -11.63 12.78 17.52
N GLY A 133 -12.08 11.65 16.97
CA GLY A 133 -13.44 11.48 16.47
C GLY A 133 -13.71 12.11 15.10
N LYS A 134 -12.73 12.70 14.41
CA LYS A 134 -12.88 13.21 13.04
C LYS A 134 -13.05 12.08 12.02
N ALA A 135 -12.54 10.90 12.32
CA ALA A 135 -12.69 9.66 11.56
C ALA A 135 -12.88 8.47 12.52
N CYS A 136 -13.53 7.42 12.06
CA CYS A 136 -13.70 6.18 12.80
C CYS A 136 -12.54 5.23 12.48
N VAL A 137 -11.91 4.67 13.50
CA VAL A 137 -10.81 3.69 13.32
C VAL A 137 -11.35 2.27 13.55
N ILE A 138 -11.29 1.44 12.53
CA ILE A 138 -11.84 0.08 12.51
C ILE A 138 -10.74 -0.97 12.44
N ALA A 139 -11.01 -2.17 12.97
CA ALA A 139 -10.08 -3.30 12.94
C ALA A 139 -10.17 -4.11 11.64
N THR A 140 -11.34 -4.14 11.03
CA THR A 140 -11.65 -4.80 9.76
C THR A 140 -12.79 -4.06 9.06
N PRO A 141 -12.81 -4.02 7.72
CA PRO A 141 -13.95 -3.51 6.96
C PRO A 141 -15.12 -4.52 6.85
N ASP A 142 -14.96 -5.78 7.28
CA ASP A 142 -15.94 -6.85 7.07
C ASP A 142 -17.31 -6.55 7.69
N ASP A 143 -17.35 -5.81 8.80
CA ASP A 143 -18.59 -5.45 9.50
C ASP A 143 -19.23 -4.15 9.01
N CYS A 144 -18.66 -3.54 7.97
CA CYS A 144 -19.09 -2.26 7.42
C CYS A 144 -19.82 -2.44 6.09
N HIS A 145 -20.81 -1.59 5.85
CA HIS A 145 -21.58 -1.56 4.60
C HIS A 145 -21.88 -0.13 4.17
N ALA A 146 -21.61 0.20 2.91
CA ALA A 146 -21.94 1.50 2.36
C ALA A 146 -22.39 1.39 0.89
N LYS A 147 -23.44 2.19 0.55
CA LYS A 147 -24.00 2.20 -0.81
C LYS A 147 -23.06 2.81 -1.84
N ILE A 148 -22.32 3.83 -1.43
CA ILE A 148 -21.38 4.54 -2.30
C ILE A 148 -20.22 5.09 -1.49
N GLY A 149 -19.02 5.02 -2.05
CA GLY A 149 -17.84 5.52 -1.39
C GLY A 149 -16.57 5.38 -2.21
N ALA A 150 -15.46 5.63 -1.55
CA ALA A 150 -14.14 5.45 -2.14
C ALA A 150 -13.18 4.76 -1.17
N LEU A 151 -12.20 4.06 -1.72
CA LEU A 151 -11.02 3.61 -1.01
C LEU A 151 -9.81 4.40 -1.51
N ILE A 152 -8.98 4.84 -0.57
CA ILE A 152 -7.67 5.43 -0.86
C ILE A 152 -6.62 4.61 -0.15
N ALA A 153 -5.75 3.96 -0.90
CA ALA A 153 -4.61 3.20 -0.39
C ALA A 153 -3.32 3.79 -0.96
N ASN A 154 -2.48 4.32 -0.09
CA ASN A 154 -1.21 4.92 -0.46
C ASN A 154 -0.06 4.19 0.23
N GLU A 155 0.86 3.63 -0.57
CA GLU A 155 2.04 2.88 -0.07
C GLU A 155 1.64 1.76 0.91
N ILE A 156 0.79 0.85 0.45
CA ILE A 156 0.26 -0.28 1.23
C ILE A 156 0.56 -1.61 0.57
N LEU A 157 0.46 -1.67 -0.77
CA LEU A 157 0.60 -2.91 -1.50
C LEU A 157 2.06 -3.40 -1.53
N ASP A 158 3.02 -2.48 -1.51
CA ASP A 158 4.47 -2.75 -1.45
C ASP A 158 4.91 -3.47 -0.17
N ALA A 159 4.15 -3.30 0.92
CA ALA A 159 4.38 -3.92 2.22
C ALA A 159 3.60 -5.22 2.43
N LEU A 160 2.79 -5.66 1.47
CA LEU A 160 2.12 -6.96 1.57
C LEU A 160 3.15 -8.10 1.50
N PRO A 161 3.04 -9.12 2.37
CA PRO A 161 3.96 -10.24 2.40
C PRO A 161 4.00 -10.98 1.06
N VAL A 162 5.19 -11.08 0.46
CA VAL A 162 5.40 -11.74 -0.84
C VAL A 162 6.17 -13.05 -0.68
N PRO A 163 5.81 -14.12 -1.40
CA PRO A 163 6.67 -15.29 -1.53
C PRO A 163 7.86 -14.98 -2.44
N LEU A 164 9.01 -15.59 -2.17
CA LEU A 164 10.19 -15.49 -3.01
C LEU A 164 10.43 -16.79 -3.76
N TYR A 165 10.89 -16.67 -5.00
CA TYR A 165 11.20 -17.79 -5.87
C TYR A 165 12.54 -17.61 -6.56
N PHE A 166 13.20 -18.73 -6.90
CA PHE A 166 14.35 -18.71 -7.78
C PHE A 166 14.28 -19.85 -8.82
N ARG A 167 14.92 -19.64 -9.95
CA ARG A 167 15.04 -20.67 -10.99
C ARG A 167 16.32 -21.47 -10.84
N SER A 168 16.17 -22.80 -10.87
CA SER A 168 17.30 -23.72 -10.91
C SER A 168 16.94 -24.96 -11.71
N ASN A 169 17.82 -25.40 -12.61
CA ASN A 169 17.62 -26.56 -13.49
C ASN A 169 16.30 -26.49 -14.27
N GLY A 170 15.94 -25.30 -14.76
CA GLY A 170 14.73 -25.07 -15.54
C GLY A 170 13.43 -25.10 -14.71
N GLN A 171 13.49 -25.20 -13.39
CA GLN A 171 12.33 -25.26 -12.49
C GLN A 171 12.34 -24.10 -11.51
N TRP A 172 11.17 -23.74 -11.03
CA TRP A 172 11.01 -22.81 -9.93
C TRP A 172 11.15 -23.51 -8.58
N HIS A 173 11.81 -22.85 -7.67
CA HIS A 173 11.90 -23.23 -6.26
C HIS A 173 11.42 -22.07 -5.40
N GLU A 174 10.59 -22.36 -4.41
CA GLU A 174 10.21 -21.38 -3.38
C GLU A 174 11.36 -21.25 -2.37
N ILE A 175 11.71 -20.01 -2.07
CA ILE A 175 12.71 -19.69 -1.04
C ILE A 175 12.02 -19.70 0.33
N LEU A 176 12.60 -20.44 1.26
CA LEU A 176 12.11 -20.61 2.62
C LEU A 176 13.13 -20.03 3.61
N VAL A 177 12.65 -19.74 4.81
CA VAL A 177 13.49 -19.35 5.95
C VAL A 177 13.56 -20.50 6.93
N THR A 178 14.80 -20.89 7.27
CA THR A 178 15.11 -22.00 8.18
C THR A 178 16.13 -21.57 9.25
N SER A 179 16.65 -22.52 10.00
CA SER A 179 17.76 -22.32 10.94
C SER A 179 19.00 -23.08 10.51
N ASN A 180 20.15 -22.46 10.71
CA ASN A 180 21.46 -23.08 10.55
C ASN A 180 22.42 -22.57 11.62
N ALA A 181 23.01 -23.47 12.40
CA ALA A 181 23.96 -23.16 13.47
C ALA A 181 23.49 -22.03 14.43
N GLY A 182 22.20 -22.01 14.78
CA GLY A 182 21.61 -21.02 15.70
C GLY A 182 21.36 -19.65 15.09
N SER A 183 21.30 -19.55 13.77
CA SER A 183 20.96 -18.34 13.01
C SER A 183 19.89 -18.65 11.97
N LEU A 184 19.14 -17.63 11.56
CA LEU A 184 18.24 -17.75 10.42
C LEU A 184 19.05 -17.90 9.13
N ASP A 185 18.61 -18.79 8.27
CA ASP A 185 19.26 -19.11 7.00
C ASP A 185 18.22 -19.42 5.93
N TRP A 186 18.65 -19.53 4.71
CA TRP A 186 17.81 -19.85 3.56
C TRP A 186 17.68 -21.36 3.34
N ASP A 187 16.49 -21.78 2.94
CA ASP A 187 16.18 -23.11 2.43
C ASP A 187 15.31 -22.97 1.18
N SER A 188 14.99 -24.07 0.54
CA SER A 188 14.13 -24.05 -0.63
C SER A 188 13.42 -25.37 -0.88
N ARG A 189 12.31 -25.29 -1.60
CA ARG A 189 11.59 -26.48 -2.10
C ARG A 189 11.14 -26.28 -3.54
N PRO A 190 11.02 -27.34 -4.36
CA PRO A 190 10.43 -27.26 -5.69
C PRO A 190 9.04 -26.67 -5.62
N ALA A 191 8.71 -25.78 -6.56
CA ALA A 191 7.43 -25.08 -6.61
C ALA A 191 6.92 -24.89 -8.04
N LYS A 192 5.63 -24.61 -8.20
CA LYS A 192 4.99 -24.28 -9.46
C LYS A 192 4.18 -23.00 -9.34
N PRO A 193 4.84 -21.84 -9.15
CA PRO A 193 4.15 -20.56 -9.08
C PRO A 193 3.58 -20.18 -10.44
N ASP A 194 2.58 -19.28 -10.42
CA ASP A 194 2.11 -18.61 -11.65
C ASP A 194 3.09 -17.50 -12.03
N LEU A 195 4.25 -17.90 -12.54
CA LEU A 195 5.35 -17.03 -12.97
C LEU A 195 5.84 -17.44 -14.37
N PRO A 196 6.41 -16.51 -15.16
CA PRO A 196 6.95 -16.83 -16.49
C PRO A 196 7.99 -17.95 -16.44
N THR A 197 7.90 -18.89 -17.38
CA THR A 197 8.78 -20.07 -17.40
C THR A 197 10.05 -19.88 -18.26
N ASN A 198 10.15 -18.78 -19.01
CA ASN A 198 11.24 -18.49 -19.94
C ASN A 198 12.32 -17.56 -19.35
N LEU A 199 12.35 -17.41 -18.04
CA LEU A 199 13.34 -16.57 -17.35
C LEU A 199 14.68 -17.31 -17.17
N PRO A 200 15.82 -16.60 -17.04
CA PRO A 200 17.16 -17.23 -16.99
C PRO A 200 17.38 -18.06 -15.73
N GLU A 201 18.37 -18.96 -15.77
CA GLU A 201 18.87 -19.65 -14.58
C GLU A 201 19.43 -18.68 -13.54
N GLY A 202 19.19 -18.98 -12.27
CA GLY A 202 19.57 -18.11 -11.16
C GLY A 202 18.70 -16.89 -10.97
N TYR A 203 17.61 -16.73 -11.78
CA TYR A 203 16.66 -15.64 -11.63
C TYR A 203 15.94 -15.72 -10.29
N VAL A 204 15.99 -14.65 -9.51
CA VAL A 204 15.25 -14.51 -8.23
C VAL A 204 14.18 -13.46 -8.39
N THR A 205 12.97 -13.71 -7.86
CA THR A 205 11.87 -12.76 -7.91
C THR A 205 10.84 -13.02 -6.81
N GLU A 206 10.03 -12.02 -6.55
CA GLU A 206 8.83 -12.11 -5.76
C GLU A 206 7.68 -12.69 -6.60
N GLY A 207 6.86 -13.54 -5.98
CA GLY A 207 5.52 -13.82 -6.48
C GLY A 207 4.51 -12.81 -5.96
N PRO A 208 3.29 -12.77 -6.53
CA PRO A 208 2.24 -11.88 -6.02
C PRO A 208 1.87 -12.24 -4.58
N PRO A 209 1.61 -11.23 -3.73
CA PRO A 209 1.09 -11.45 -2.39
C PRO A 209 -0.36 -11.95 -2.43
N GLU A 210 -0.93 -12.30 -1.27
CA GLU A 210 -2.34 -12.71 -1.12
C GLU A 210 -3.31 -11.53 -1.31
N LEU A 211 -3.33 -10.96 -2.54
CA LEU A 211 -4.15 -9.79 -2.91
C LEU A 211 -5.64 -10.02 -2.69
N SER A 212 -6.13 -11.25 -2.94
CA SER A 212 -7.55 -11.55 -2.82
C SER A 212 -8.06 -11.38 -1.39
N SER A 213 -7.33 -11.86 -0.40
CA SER A 213 -7.69 -11.71 1.01
C SER A 213 -7.67 -10.25 1.46
N PHE A 214 -6.76 -9.43 0.91
CA PHE A 214 -6.65 -8.01 1.23
C PHE A 214 -7.73 -7.16 0.53
N MET A 215 -8.04 -7.44 -0.74
CA MET A 215 -8.96 -6.61 -1.54
C MET A 215 -10.43 -6.99 -1.37
N THR A 216 -10.75 -8.24 -1.00
CA THR A 216 -12.14 -8.72 -0.90
C THR A 216 -12.96 -8.01 0.17
N PRO A 217 -12.49 -7.81 1.42
CA PRO A 217 -13.28 -7.12 2.44
C PRO A 217 -13.71 -5.70 2.01
N PRO A 218 -12.81 -4.80 1.59
CA PRO A 218 -13.23 -3.47 1.14
C PRO A 218 -14.10 -3.51 -0.12
N ALA A 219 -13.89 -4.48 -1.03
CA ALA A 219 -14.73 -4.63 -2.21
C ALA A 219 -16.17 -5.08 -1.87
N ARG A 220 -16.36 -5.84 -0.79
CA ARG A 220 -17.70 -6.20 -0.29
C ARG A 220 -18.37 -5.09 0.48
N MET A 221 -17.59 -4.28 1.17
CA MET A 221 -18.07 -3.16 1.98
C MET A 221 -18.77 -2.11 1.12
N LEU A 222 -18.26 -1.80 -0.08
CA LEU A 222 -18.76 -0.74 -0.95
C LEU A 222 -19.52 -1.32 -2.15
N GLU A 223 -20.81 -0.95 -2.31
CA GLU A 223 -21.62 -1.38 -3.45
C GLU A 223 -21.24 -0.64 -4.73
N ASN A 224 -21.17 0.70 -4.67
CA ASN A 224 -20.72 1.57 -5.74
C ASN A 224 -19.45 2.28 -5.28
N ALA A 225 -18.36 2.09 -5.98
CA ALA A 225 -17.06 2.44 -5.42
C ALA A 225 -16.09 3.03 -6.45
N LEU A 226 -15.26 3.95 -5.97
CA LEU A 226 -14.00 4.35 -6.57
C LEU A 226 -12.86 3.88 -5.68
N PHE A 227 -11.98 3.00 -6.18
CA PHE A 227 -10.75 2.63 -5.48
C PHE A 227 -9.57 3.32 -6.14
N ILE A 228 -8.70 3.91 -5.32
CA ILE A 228 -7.49 4.62 -5.72
C ILE A 228 -6.33 3.95 -5.01
N TRP A 229 -5.51 3.23 -5.77
CA TRP A 229 -4.26 2.62 -5.29
C TRP A 229 -3.10 3.47 -5.77
N ILE A 230 -2.27 3.95 -4.85
CA ILE A 230 -1.07 4.72 -5.17
C ILE A 230 0.13 4.02 -4.56
N ASP A 231 0.99 3.50 -5.41
CA ASP A 231 2.16 2.75 -4.97
C ASP A 231 3.25 2.76 -6.05
N TYR A 232 4.43 2.28 -5.71
CA TYR A 232 5.47 2.04 -6.69
C TYR A 232 5.44 0.58 -7.14
N GLY A 233 5.64 0.37 -8.43
CA GLY A 233 5.54 -0.96 -9.01
C GLY A 233 5.57 -0.91 -10.52
N LEU A 234 5.27 -2.04 -11.13
CA LEU A 234 5.38 -2.29 -12.56
C LEU A 234 4.21 -3.17 -13.03
N ASP A 235 3.98 -3.19 -14.33
CA ASP A 235 3.22 -4.27 -14.94
C ASP A 235 4.00 -5.59 -14.90
N GLU A 236 3.34 -6.69 -15.15
CA GLU A 236 3.91 -8.04 -15.07
C GLU A 236 5.10 -8.23 -16.04
N GLU A 237 5.05 -7.64 -17.24
CA GLU A 237 6.10 -7.77 -18.25
C GLU A 237 7.39 -7.04 -17.81
N ALA A 238 7.26 -5.82 -17.29
CA ALA A 238 8.39 -5.06 -16.79
C ALA A 238 8.92 -5.60 -15.46
N LEU A 239 8.04 -6.12 -14.59
CA LEU A 239 8.43 -6.70 -13.30
C LEU A 239 9.27 -7.97 -13.51
N TYR A 240 8.81 -8.88 -14.39
CA TYR A 240 9.50 -10.14 -14.68
C TYR A 240 10.41 -10.05 -15.93
N HIS A 241 10.94 -8.86 -16.19
CA HIS A 241 11.87 -8.69 -17.30
C HIS A 241 13.15 -9.52 -17.08
N PRO A 242 13.66 -10.27 -18.09
CA PRO A 242 14.82 -11.16 -17.95
C PRO A 242 16.09 -10.52 -17.42
N ALA A 243 16.26 -9.20 -17.59
CA ALA A 243 17.39 -8.45 -17.04
C ALA A 243 17.27 -8.12 -15.54
N ARG A 244 16.11 -8.33 -14.92
CA ARG A 244 15.85 -8.06 -13.49
C ARG A 244 16.09 -9.31 -12.65
N THR A 245 17.30 -9.84 -12.68
CA THR A 245 17.65 -11.17 -12.15
C THR A 245 17.61 -11.30 -10.62
N ALA A 246 17.48 -10.21 -9.89
CA ALA A 246 17.52 -10.19 -8.41
C ALA A 246 16.18 -9.74 -7.77
N GLY A 247 15.10 -9.66 -8.54
CA GLY A 247 13.81 -9.18 -8.04
C GLY A 247 13.79 -7.70 -7.67
N THR A 248 12.85 -7.33 -6.81
CA THR A 248 12.63 -5.93 -6.37
C THR A 248 12.63 -5.76 -4.85
N LEU A 249 12.74 -6.85 -4.08
CA LEU A 249 12.75 -6.82 -2.63
C LEU A 249 13.80 -5.87 -2.10
N ARG A 250 13.41 -4.98 -1.21
CA ARG A 250 14.29 -4.01 -0.54
C ARG A 250 14.13 -4.12 0.96
N CYS A 251 15.23 -3.93 1.64
CA CYS A 251 15.29 -3.86 3.10
C CYS A 251 15.81 -2.49 3.51
N TYR A 252 15.17 -1.88 4.50
CA TYR A 252 15.58 -0.59 5.01
C TYR A 252 15.75 -0.63 6.53
N PHE A 253 16.92 -0.24 6.99
CA PHE A 253 17.25 -0.19 8.41
C PHE A 253 17.97 1.13 8.71
N LYS A 254 17.40 1.96 9.60
CA LYS A 254 17.98 3.25 10.01
C LYS A 254 18.39 4.13 8.82
N HIS A 255 17.48 4.36 7.89
CA HIS A 255 17.66 5.18 6.67
C HIS A 255 18.66 4.63 5.64
N LYS A 256 19.06 3.39 5.73
CA LYS A 256 19.98 2.75 4.79
C LYS A 256 19.36 1.49 4.22
N THR A 257 19.61 1.24 2.94
CA THR A 257 19.33 -0.06 2.35
C THR A 257 20.21 -1.12 3.00
N CYS A 258 19.60 -2.25 3.41
CA CYS A 258 20.30 -3.42 3.94
C CYS A 258 20.43 -4.48 2.85
N ALA A 259 21.51 -5.27 2.92
CA ALA A 259 21.75 -6.31 1.93
C ALA A 259 20.96 -7.60 2.19
N HIS A 260 20.59 -7.87 3.45
CA HIS A 260 20.05 -9.16 3.85
C HIS A 260 18.71 -9.04 4.58
N PRO A 261 17.62 -9.61 4.01
CA PRO A 261 16.30 -9.57 4.65
C PRO A 261 16.23 -10.34 5.97
N LEU A 262 17.11 -11.32 6.22
CA LEU A 262 17.14 -12.10 7.48
C LEU A 262 17.87 -11.38 8.62
N GLU A 263 18.56 -10.26 8.34
CA GLU A 263 19.15 -9.44 9.37
C GLU A 263 18.09 -8.59 10.08
N ASN A 264 18.21 -8.39 11.38
CA ASN A 264 17.34 -7.53 12.19
C ASN A 264 15.81 -7.76 12.01
N PRO A 265 15.29 -9.02 12.11
CA PRO A 265 13.85 -9.29 11.98
C PRO A 265 13.02 -8.39 12.90
N GLY A 266 11.98 -7.76 12.33
CA GLY A 266 11.10 -6.81 13.02
C GLY A 266 11.73 -5.42 13.26
N GLU A 267 12.97 -5.17 12.88
CA GLU A 267 13.64 -3.87 13.03
C GLU A 267 13.90 -3.16 11.71
N GLN A 268 13.79 -3.84 10.61
CA GLN A 268 13.90 -3.32 9.25
C GLN A 268 12.58 -3.39 8.52
N ASP A 269 12.34 -2.44 7.63
CA ASP A 269 11.25 -2.51 6.68
C ASP A 269 11.59 -3.42 5.52
N LEU A 270 10.61 -4.13 5.02
CA LEU A 270 10.71 -5.03 3.87
C LEU A 270 9.64 -4.63 2.87
N THR A 271 10.04 -4.25 1.66
CA THR A 271 9.12 -3.82 0.61
C THR A 271 9.46 -4.48 -0.73
N ALA A 272 8.45 -4.67 -1.57
CA ALA A 272 8.62 -5.17 -2.93
C ALA A 272 7.81 -4.31 -3.90
N ASP A 273 8.27 -4.19 -5.17
CA ASP A 273 7.50 -3.48 -6.19
C ASP A 273 6.17 -4.18 -6.45
N VAL A 274 5.10 -3.40 -6.53
CA VAL A 274 3.74 -3.91 -6.77
C VAL A 274 3.62 -4.44 -8.19
N ASN A 275 3.10 -5.67 -8.33
CA ASN A 275 2.63 -6.19 -9.62
C ASN A 275 1.23 -5.64 -9.91
N PHE A 276 1.13 -4.51 -10.62
CA PHE A 276 -0.16 -3.90 -10.96
C PHE A 276 -1.04 -4.80 -11.82
N THR A 277 -0.46 -5.63 -12.70
CA THR A 277 -1.24 -6.61 -13.47
C THR A 277 -1.92 -7.64 -12.57
N ALA A 278 -1.27 -8.09 -11.49
CA ALA A 278 -1.89 -8.98 -10.51
C ALA A 278 -3.02 -8.27 -9.74
N VAL A 279 -2.84 -7.01 -9.37
CA VAL A 279 -3.89 -6.18 -8.73
C VAL A 279 -5.10 -6.04 -9.65
N GLU A 280 -4.90 -5.74 -10.93
CA GLU A 280 -5.95 -5.63 -11.96
C GLU A 280 -6.71 -6.95 -12.17
N LYS A 281 -6.00 -8.09 -12.21
CA LYS A 281 -6.60 -9.42 -12.34
C LYS A 281 -7.55 -9.71 -11.16
N ILE A 282 -7.11 -9.47 -9.93
CA ILE A 282 -7.94 -9.68 -8.73
C ILE A 282 -9.11 -8.70 -8.70
N ALA A 283 -8.88 -7.42 -8.97
CA ALA A 283 -9.95 -6.41 -9.01
C ALA A 283 -11.02 -6.77 -10.03
N SER A 284 -10.62 -7.21 -11.23
CA SER A 284 -11.57 -7.66 -12.27
C SER A 284 -12.41 -8.84 -11.79
N SER A 285 -11.82 -9.80 -11.07
CA SER A 285 -12.55 -10.93 -10.47
C SER A 285 -13.54 -10.53 -9.39
N LEU A 286 -13.30 -9.38 -8.73
CA LEU A 286 -14.18 -8.76 -7.73
C LEU A 286 -15.24 -7.84 -8.34
N GLY A 287 -15.33 -7.76 -9.68
CA GLY A 287 -16.32 -6.99 -10.41
C GLY A 287 -15.97 -5.52 -10.61
N PHE A 288 -14.70 -5.14 -10.49
CA PHE A 288 -14.24 -3.79 -10.81
C PHE A 288 -13.98 -3.61 -12.31
N GLN A 289 -14.30 -2.44 -12.81
CA GLN A 289 -13.80 -1.90 -14.05
C GLN A 289 -12.48 -1.20 -13.78
N ILE A 290 -11.44 -1.57 -14.52
CA ILE A 290 -10.08 -1.05 -14.37
C ILE A 290 -9.90 0.14 -15.30
N HIS A 291 -9.29 1.21 -14.79
CA HIS A 291 -8.89 2.38 -15.58
C HIS A 291 -7.37 2.35 -15.79
N PRO A 292 -6.85 2.90 -16.89
CA PRO A 292 -5.43 2.86 -17.18
C PRO A 292 -4.60 3.48 -16.04
N ALA A 293 -3.61 2.73 -15.55
CA ALA A 293 -2.69 3.25 -14.54
C ALA A 293 -1.93 4.47 -15.06
N MET A 294 -1.75 5.46 -14.23
CA MET A 294 -1.01 6.67 -14.52
C MET A 294 0.16 6.83 -13.57
N ASN A 295 1.29 7.35 -14.04
CA ASN A 295 2.30 7.80 -13.09
C ASN A 295 1.76 8.93 -12.21
N GLN A 296 2.30 9.06 -11.02
CA GLN A 296 1.81 10.01 -10.02
C GLN A 296 1.82 11.46 -10.53
N SER A 297 2.81 11.84 -11.35
CA SER A 297 2.88 13.17 -11.94
C SER A 297 1.63 13.49 -12.76
N ARG A 298 1.25 12.61 -13.67
CA ARG A 298 0.06 12.77 -14.52
C ARG A 298 -1.22 12.73 -13.69
N TYR A 299 -1.31 11.78 -12.78
CA TYR A 299 -2.48 11.59 -11.92
C TYR A 299 -2.75 12.81 -11.04
N LEU A 300 -1.75 13.28 -10.30
CA LEU A 300 -1.91 14.44 -9.42
C LEU A 300 -2.13 15.74 -10.18
N THR A 301 -1.55 15.89 -11.39
CA THR A 301 -1.85 17.03 -12.26
C THR A 301 -3.32 17.02 -12.70
N TYR A 302 -3.85 15.85 -13.02
CA TYR A 302 -5.27 15.71 -13.35
C TYR A 302 -6.18 16.06 -12.15
N CYS A 303 -5.90 15.47 -10.98
CA CYS A 303 -6.65 15.75 -9.74
C CYS A 303 -6.60 17.23 -9.35
N GLY A 304 -5.43 17.85 -9.54
CA GLY A 304 -5.14 19.22 -9.13
C GLY A 304 -5.54 20.31 -10.12
N LYS A 305 -6.17 19.97 -11.24
CA LYS A 305 -6.47 20.96 -12.30
C LYS A 305 -7.25 22.19 -11.79
N GLU A 306 -8.31 21.98 -11.03
CA GLU A 306 -9.12 23.07 -10.45
C GLU A 306 -8.39 23.75 -9.29
N TRP A 307 -7.67 22.98 -8.46
CA TRP A 307 -6.87 23.52 -7.38
C TRP A 307 -5.76 24.45 -7.91
N LEU A 308 -5.09 24.12 -9.00
CA LEU A 308 -4.09 25.00 -9.63
C LEU A 308 -4.69 26.33 -10.08
N LEU A 309 -5.95 26.34 -10.51
CA LEU A 309 -6.67 27.56 -10.89
C LEU A 309 -7.14 28.41 -9.69
N SER A 310 -7.14 27.85 -8.47
CA SER A 310 -7.54 28.56 -7.25
C SER A 310 -6.44 29.46 -6.66
N ASN A 311 -5.32 29.63 -7.36
CA ASN A 311 -4.18 30.45 -6.96
C ASN A 311 -3.52 29.97 -5.64
N PRO A 312 -3.01 28.72 -5.59
CA PRO A 312 -2.37 28.17 -4.40
C PRO A 312 -1.12 28.96 -3.98
N SER A 313 -0.78 28.91 -2.71
CA SER A 313 0.37 29.61 -2.14
C SER A 313 1.71 29.08 -2.71
N PRO A 314 2.79 29.89 -2.69
CA PRO A 314 4.12 29.44 -3.13
C PRO A 314 4.60 28.18 -2.42
N LYS A 315 4.25 27.99 -1.14
CA LYS A 315 4.58 26.77 -0.38
C LYS A 315 3.84 25.55 -0.94
N GLU A 316 2.58 25.68 -1.26
CA GLU A 316 1.79 24.60 -1.86
C GLU A 316 2.26 24.26 -3.26
N ILE A 317 2.62 25.25 -4.06
CA ILE A 317 3.23 25.02 -5.39
C ILE A 317 4.54 24.24 -5.25
N SER A 318 5.40 24.58 -4.27
CA SER A 318 6.63 23.82 -4.02
C SER A 318 6.36 22.36 -3.61
N GLN A 319 5.35 22.11 -2.78
CA GLN A 319 4.93 20.74 -2.43
C GLN A 319 4.42 20.00 -3.68
N PHE A 320 3.57 20.63 -4.49
CA PHE A 320 3.07 20.05 -5.73
C PHE A 320 4.21 19.67 -6.69
N GLN A 321 5.16 20.60 -6.90
CA GLN A 321 6.34 20.34 -7.74
C GLN A 321 7.15 19.14 -7.25
N THR A 322 7.31 18.96 -5.93
CA THR A 322 8.00 17.80 -5.34
C THR A 322 7.23 16.51 -5.64
N LEU A 323 5.91 16.51 -5.45
CA LEU A 323 5.04 15.35 -5.67
C LEU A 323 5.00 14.88 -7.13
N ILE A 324 5.10 15.81 -8.10
CA ILE A 324 5.08 15.49 -9.53
C ILE A 324 6.46 15.36 -10.15
N HIS A 325 7.54 15.58 -9.39
CA HIS A 325 8.90 15.59 -9.94
C HIS A 325 9.27 14.18 -10.45
N PRO A 326 9.73 14.06 -11.72
CA PRO A 326 9.95 12.76 -12.37
C PRO A 326 10.97 11.86 -11.66
N THR A 327 12.00 12.45 -11.04
CA THR A 327 13.07 11.68 -10.36
C THR A 327 12.81 11.45 -8.88
N GLN A 328 11.72 11.98 -8.33
CA GLN A 328 11.29 11.78 -6.95
C GLN A 328 10.05 10.87 -6.92
N PHE A 329 8.86 11.44 -6.69
CA PHE A 329 7.62 10.68 -6.61
C PHE A 329 6.94 10.49 -7.97
N GLY A 330 6.94 11.53 -8.79
CA GLY A 330 6.10 11.63 -9.98
C GLY A 330 6.32 10.57 -11.05
N GLY A 331 7.54 10.06 -11.18
CA GLY A 331 7.89 9.05 -12.17
C GLY A 331 8.01 7.62 -11.61
N ARG A 332 8.07 7.47 -10.28
CA ARG A 332 8.28 6.16 -9.61
C ARG A 332 6.98 5.54 -9.10
N PHE A 333 6.03 6.39 -8.70
CA PHE A 333 4.72 5.98 -8.22
C PHE A 333 3.70 5.98 -9.34
N TYR A 334 2.76 5.05 -9.24
CA TYR A 334 1.63 4.93 -10.13
C TYR A 334 0.34 5.00 -9.33
N ALA A 335 -0.67 5.63 -9.91
CA ALA A 335 -2.02 5.60 -9.43
C ALA A 335 -2.85 4.69 -10.34
N LEU A 336 -3.50 3.69 -9.75
CA LEU A 336 -4.44 2.81 -10.40
C LEU A 336 -5.83 3.11 -9.84
N GLU A 337 -6.72 3.62 -10.69
CA GLU A 337 -8.13 3.74 -10.34
C GLU A 337 -8.92 2.56 -10.85
N MET A 338 -9.92 2.16 -10.09
CA MET A 338 -10.89 1.16 -10.47
C MET A 338 -12.26 1.49 -9.90
N THR A 339 -13.31 1.17 -10.64
CA THR A 339 -14.69 1.45 -10.24
C THR A 339 -15.52 0.20 -10.19
N LYS A 340 -16.51 0.17 -9.30
CA LYS A 340 -17.43 -0.95 -9.14
C LYS A 340 -18.86 -0.42 -9.00
N GLY A 341 -19.81 -1.25 -9.46
CA GLY A 341 -21.24 -0.94 -9.34
C GLY A 341 -21.74 0.07 -10.36
N ASN A 342 -22.83 0.75 -10.04
CA ASN A 342 -23.44 1.74 -10.91
C ASN A 342 -22.89 3.14 -10.59
N VAL A 343 -21.76 3.49 -11.21
CA VAL A 343 -21.12 4.81 -11.09
C VAL A 343 -21.25 5.59 -12.38
N ASP A 344 -21.39 6.91 -12.28
CA ASP A 344 -21.53 7.78 -13.45
C ASP A 344 -20.23 7.77 -14.28
N PRO A 345 -20.27 7.46 -15.59
CA PRO A 345 -19.08 7.54 -16.45
C PRO A 345 -18.39 8.90 -16.46
N ALA A 346 -19.12 10.00 -16.24
CA ALA A 346 -18.54 11.34 -16.13
C ALA A 346 -17.67 11.51 -14.87
N SER A 347 -17.75 10.58 -13.90
CA SER A 347 -16.88 10.54 -12.72
C SER A 347 -15.50 9.94 -12.98
N LEU A 348 -15.27 9.37 -14.15
CA LEU A 348 -14.04 8.64 -14.50
C LEU A 348 -12.96 9.59 -15.04
N ILE A 349 -11.71 9.12 -14.99
CA ILE A 349 -10.53 9.83 -15.51
C ILE A 349 -10.30 9.50 -16.98
#